data_0926dc08f0936d403aeff1cac6f012ac
#
_entry.id   0926dc08f0936d403aeff1cac6f012ac
#
_cell.length_a   1.000
_cell.length_b   1.000
_cell.length_c   1.000
_cell.angle_alpha   90.00
_cell.angle_beta   90.00
_cell.angle_gamma   90.00
#
_symmetry.space_group_name_H-M   'P 1'
#
loop_
_entity.id
_entity.type
_entity.pdbx_description
1 polymer ?
#
loop_
_entity_poly.entity_id
_entity_poly.type
_entity_poly.pdbx_seq_one_letter_code
_entity_poly.pdbx_strand_id
1 'polypeptide(L)'
;MKKALFWILQLTWGILMNVVGLFAFVGLLIAGFRPKRFGQQLYFVVGKGWGGVSLGFVTVVGNTSLGHPSTDTLVHEHGHFIQNIFYGPFMVILSLCSAARYWYREYIMYRNRKYVQNNQPEKYKKLKPYDSWWFEGQATNLGYEYVSDFAIVWRCVETIKSATENFKEASESVKKLSETMEEWRETNNG
;
A
#
# COMPACT_ATOMS: atom_id res chain seq x y z
N MET A 1 -1.79 17.34 -17.04
CA MET A 1 -3.21 17.21 -17.49
C MET A 1 -4.13 18.00 -16.57
N LYS A 2 -5.11 18.77 -17.10
CA LYS A 2 -6.07 19.51 -16.24
C LYS A 2 -6.92 18.52 -15.45
N LYS A 3 -7.11 18.74 -14.15
CA LYS A 3 -7.88 17.84 -13.26
C LYS A 3 -9.25 17.44 -13.81
N ALA A 4 -9.94 18.39 -14.44
CA ALA A 4 -11.26 18.14 -15.04
C ALA A 4 -11.18 17.08 -16.17
N LEU A 5 -10.22 17.21 -17.09
CA LEU A 5 -10.03 16.25 -18.19
C LEU A 5 -9.68 14.86 -17.64
N PHE A 6 -8.86 14.79 -16.60
CA PHE A 6 -8.53 13.53 -15.94
C PHE A 6 -9.80 12.81 -15.46
N TRP A 7 -10.67 13.51 -14.74
CA TRP A 7 -11.90 12.92 -14.23
C TRP A 7 -12.94 12.62 -15.33
N ILE A 8 -13.01 13.43 -16.38
CA ILE A 8 -13.85 13.12 -17.55
C ILE A 8 -13.40 11.77 -18.16
N LEU A 9 -12.11 11.59 -18.40
CA LEU A 9 -11.58 10.33 -18.96
C LEU A 9 -11.79 9.15 -17.99
N GLN A 10 -11.62 9.33 -16.70
CA GLN A 10 -11.92 8.30 -15.71
C GLN A 10 -13.39 7.89 -15.71
N LEU A 11 -14.31 8.84 -15.82
CA LEU A 11 -15.75 8.59 -15.73
C LEU A 11 -16.41 8.23 -17.07
N THR A 12 -15.70 8.32 -18.19
CA THR A 12 -16.17 7.90 -19.52
C THR A 12 -15.40 6.70 -20.02
N TRP A 13 -14.15 6.87 -20.41
CA TRP A 13 -13.30 5.84 -20.98
C TRP A 13 -12.88 4.77 -19.95
N GLY A 14 -12.52 5.18 -18.71
CA GLY A 14 -12.15 4.31 -17.60
C GLY A 14 -13.32 3.78 -16.76
N ILE A 15 -14.57 3.96 -17.22
CA ILE A 15 -15.79 3.72 -16.41
C ILE A 15 -15.89 2.30 -15.87
N LEU A 16 -15.52 1.28 -16.65
CA LEU A 16 -15.69 -0.11 -16.24
C LEU A 16 -14.92 -0.44 -14.96
N MET A 17 -13.69 -0.01 -14.87
CA MET A 17 -12.89 -0.23 -13.66
C MET A 17 -13.39 0.60 -12.48
N ASN A 18 -13.90 1.80 -12.74
CA ASN A 18 -14.51 2.63 -11.70
C ASN A 18 -15.83 2.06 -11.17
N VAL A 19 -16.60 1.36 -12.00
CA VAL A 19 -17.80 0.63 -11.54
C VAL A 19 -17.40 -0.53 -10.62
N VAL A 20 -16.36 -1.29 -10.95
CA VAL A 20 -15.80 -2.32 -10.06
C VAL A 20 -15.35 -1.69 -8.74
N GLY A 21 -14.65 -0.55 -8.80
CA GLY A 21 -14.24 0.21 -7.62
C GLY A 21 -15.42 0.70 -6.77
N LEU A 22 -16.52 1.12 -7.41
CA LEU A 22 -17.73 1.54 -6.69
C LEU A 22 -18.36 0.40 -5.90
N PHE A 23 -18.45 -0.80 -6.47
CA PHE A 23 -18.92 -1.97 -5.72
C PHE A 23 -18.00 -2.32 -4.55
N ALA A 24 -16.69 -2.31 -4.77
CA ALA A 24 -15.72 -2.52 -3.70
C ALA A 24 -15.84 -1.44 -2.60
N PHE A 25 -16.01 -0.17 -2.98
CA PHE A 25 -16.21 0.94 -2.05
C PHE A 25 -17.43 0.73 -1.15
N VAL A 26 -18.58 0.45 -1.75
CA VAL A 26 -19.83 0.20 -1.00
C VAL A 26 -19.69 -1.03 -0.09
N GLY A 27 -19.15 -2.15 -0.60
CA GLY A 27 -18.93 -3.36 0.18
C GLY A 27 -18.02 -3.15 1.39
N LEU A 28 -16.93 -2.39 1.20
CA LEU A 28 -15.99 -2.08 2.28
C LEU A 28 -16.60 -1.13 3.33
N LEU A 29 -17.43 -0.17 2.91
CA LEU A 29 -18.16 0.67 3.86
C LEU A 29 -19.13 -0.13 4.70
N ILE A 30 -19.89 -1.05 4.08
CA ILE A 30 -20.83 -1.95 4.80
C ILE A 30 -20.05 -2.84 5.78
N ALA A 31 -18.85 -3.29 5.40
CA ALA A 31 -17.96 -4.07 6.26
C ALA A 31 -17.29 -3.24 7.38
N GLY A 32 -17.59 -1.93 7.49
CA GLY A 32 -17.10 -1.06 8.55
C GLY A 32 -15.73 -0.43 8.30
N PHE A 33 -15.13 -0.64 7.12
CA PHE A 33 -13.87 0.01 6.78
C PHE A 33 -14.08 1.48 6.43
N ARG A 34 -13.09 2.32 6.76
CA ARG A 34 -13.14 3.75 6.47
C ARG A 34 -12.15 4.11 5.37
N PRO A 35 -12.59 4.84 4.32
CA PRO A 35 -11.70 5.27 3.25
C PRO A 35 -10.75 6.36 3.75
N LYS A 36 -9.53 6.30 3.25
CA LYS A 36 -8.52 7.35 3.36
C LYS A 36 -8.21 7.87 1.96
N ARG A 37 -7.43 8.93 1.85
CA ARG A 37 -7.11 9.55 0.57
C ARG A 37 -5.61 9.55 0.32
N PHE A 38 -5.23 9.16 -0.91
CA PHE A 38 -3.88 9.31 -1.43
C PHE A 38 -3.95 9.92 -2.84
N GLY A 39 -3.41 11.12 -3.00
CA GLY A 39 -3.56 11.87 -4.25
C GLY A 39 -5.03 12.13 -4.60
N GLN A 40 -5.45 11.65 -5.77
CA GLN A 40 -6.83 11.74 -6.26
C GLN A 40 -7.64 10.45 -6.02
N GLN A 41 -7.04 9.44 -5.45
CA GLN A 41 -7.60 8.11 -5.21
C GLN A 41 -8.01 7.94 -3.75
N LEU A 42 -9.06 7.16 -3.52
CA LEU A 42 -9.44 6.69 -2.19
C LEU A 42 -8.80 5.33 -1.94
N TYR A 43 -8.36 5.07 -0.71
CA TYR A 43 -7.85 3.77 -0.35
C TYR A 43 -8.43 3.26 0.98
N PHE A 44 -8.55 1.95 1.06
CA PHE A 44 -8.93 1.22 2.26
C PHE A 44 -7.78 0.33 2.71
N VAL A 45 -7.63 0.19 4.01
CA VAL A 45 -6.64 -0.69 4.60
C VAL A 45 -7.33 -1.94 5.10
N VAL A 46 -7.00 -3.09 4.51
CA VAL A 46 -7.65 -4.38 4.79
C VAL A 46 -6.60 -5.45 5.04
N GLY A 47 -6.59 -6.01 6.24
CA GLY A 47 -5.66 -7.08 6.60
C GLY A 47 -4.19 -6.63 6.72
N LYS A 48 -3.28 -7.60 6.73
CA LYS A 48 -1.82 -7.39 6.89
C LYS A 48 -1.03 -8.30 5.94
N GLY A 49 0.18 -7.86 5.58
CA GLY A 49 1.17 -8.72 4.91
C GLY A 49 0.91 -9.02 3.43
N TRP A 50 0.10 -8.22 2.75
CA TRP A 50 -0.09 -8.28 1.31
C TRP A 50 0.08 -6.89 0.68
N GLY A 51 0.21 -6.83 -0.63
CA GLY A 51 0.40 -5.57 -1.36
C GLY A 51 -0.87 -4.73 -1.46
N GLY A 52 -1.31 -4.46 -2.67
CA GLY A 52 -2.51 -3.69 -2.95
C GLY A 52 -3.22 -4.17 -4.21
N VAL A 53 -4.38 -3.59 -4.48
CA VAL A 53 -5.12 -3.70 -5.73
C VAL A 53 -5.83 -2.40 -6.02
N SER A 54 -5.64 -1.87 -7.22
CA SER A 54 -6.33 -0.68 -7.71
C SER A 54 -7.56 -1.06 -8.51
N LEU A 55 -8.70 -0.51 -8.13
CA LEU A 55 -10.01 -0.72 -8.73
C LEU A 55 -10.57 0.64 -9.21
N GLY A 56 -9.89 1.24 -10.18
CA GLY A 56 -10.18 2.59 -10.62
C GLY A 56 -9.93 3.63 -9.53
N PHE A 57 -10.94 4.39 -9.13
CA PHE A 57 -10.78 5.44 -8.10
C PHE A 57 -10.62 4.91 -6.66
N VAL A 58 -10.76 3.60 -6.46
CA VAL A 58 -10.60 2.93 -5.16
C VAL A 58 -9.40 2.00 -5.19
N THR A 59 -8.61 2.04 -4.13
CA THR A 59 -7.52 1.10 -3.88
C THR A 59 -7.76 0.36 -2.56
N VAL A 60 -7.44 -0.92 -2.54
CA VAL A 60 -7.40 -1.70 -1.30
C VAL A 60 -5.97 -2.12 -1.05
N VAL A 61 -5.45 -1.86 0.14
CA VAL A 61 -4.06 -2.17 0.51
C VAL A 61 -3.98 -2.89 1.84
N GLY A 62 -2.95 -3.70 2.00
CA GLY A 62 -2.62 -4.31 3.28
C GLY A 62 -1.76 -3.40 4.16
N ASN A 63 -1.83 -3.59 5.47
CA ASN A 63 -0.88 -3.00 6.41
C ASN A 63 0.46 -3.73 6.35
N THR A 64 1.54 -2.98 6.54
CA THR A 64 2.85 -3.53 6.89
C THR A 64 2.86 -4.06 8.34
N SER A 65 3.96 -4.65 8.75
CA SER A 65 4.20 -5.02 10.16
C SER A 65 4.16 -3.80 11.11
N LEU A 66 4.41 -2.60 10.58
CA LEU A 66 4.37 -1.33 11.34
C LEU A 66 2.95 -0.76 11.50
N GLY A 67 1.90 -1.43 11.02
CA GLY A 67 0.51 -1.03 11.21
C GLY A 67 -0.03 0.02 10.24
N HIS A 68 0.75 0.40 9.23
CA HIS A 68 0.32 1.31 8.15
C HIS A 68 0.66 0.73 6.77
N PRO A 69 -0.02 1.12 5.69
CA PRO A 69 0.31 0.66 4.34
C PRO A 69 1.66 1.22 3.88
N SER A 70 2.35 0.45 3.01
CA SER A 70 3.58 0.95 2.38
C SER A 70 3.26 2.11 1.44
N THR A 71 4.05 3.17 1.52
CA THR A 71 3.96 4.30 0.58
C THR A 71 4.24 3.85 -0.85
N ASP A 72 5.22 2.95 -1.04
CA ASP A 72 5.56 2.42 -2.36
C ASP A 72 4.40 1.64 -2.96
N THR A 73 3.66 0.87 -2.14
CA THR A 73 2.42 0.21 -2.59
C THR A 73 1.36 1.24 -3.01
N LEU A 74 1.13 2.29 -2.22
CA LEU A 74 0.15 3.32 -2.57
C LEU A 74 0.53 4.06 -3.85
N VAL A 75 1.81 4.36 -4.05
CA VAL A 75 2.33 4.98 -5.27
C VAL A 75 2.14 4.07 -6.48
N HIS A 76 2.47 2.79 -6.36
CA HIS A 76 2.27 1.78 -7.40
C HIS A 76 0.79 1.65 -7.80
N GLU A 77 -0.10 1.50 -6.83
CA GLU A 77 -1.54 1.41 -7.06
C GLU A 77 -2.12 2.69 -7.68
N HIS A 78 -1.56 3.85 -7.34
CA HIS A 78 -1.90 5.11 -7.99
C HIS A 78 -1.49 5.11 -9.48
N GLY A 79 -0.39 4.47 -9.82
CA GLY A 79 0.01 4.22 -11.21
C GLY A 79 -1.04 3.43 -11.99
N HIS A 80 -1.62 2.39 -11.42
CA HIS A 80 -2.74 1.66 -12.03
C HIS A 80 -3.99 2.53 -12.21
N PHE A 81 -4.26 3.43 -11.28
CA PHE A 81 -5.33 4.41 -11.45
C PHE A 81 -5.09 5.34 -12.65
N ILE A 82 -3.84 5.74 -12.89
CA ILE A 82 -3.48 6.50 -14.10
C ILE A 82 -3.59 5.64 -15.35
N GLN A 83 -3.15 4.38 -15.30
CA GLN A 83 -3.28 3.44 -16.42
C GLN A 83 -4.73 3.24 -16.87
N ASN A 84 -5.70 3.38 -15.96
CA ASN A 84 -7.12 3.29 -16.31
C ASN A 84 -7.54 4.30 -17.39
N ILE A 85 -6.87 5.46 -17.49
CA ILE A 85 -7.09 6.44 -18.55
C ILE A 85 -6.48 5.97 -19.88
N PHE A 86 -5.32 5.31 -19.85
CA PHE A 86 -4.66 4.84 -21.07
C PHE A 86 -5.38 3.63 -21.67
N TYR A 87 -5.78 2.69 -20.83
CA TYR A 87 -6.32 1.40 -21.27
C TYR A 87 -7.85 1.34 -21.24
N GLY A 88 -8.53 2.22 -20.50
CA GLY A 88 -9.98 2.29 -20.44
C GLY A 88 -10.65 0.94 -20.16
N PRO A 89 -11.55 0.47 -21.03
CA PRO A 89 -12.23 -0.82 -20.83
C PRO A 89 -11.30 -2.02 -20.74
N PHE A 90 -10.13 -1.97 -21.41
CA PHE A 90 -9.14 -3.04 -21.37
C PHE A 90 -8.42 -3.15 -20.03
N MET A 91 -8.51 -2.14 -19.18
CA MET A 91 -7.93 -2.15 -17.84
C MET A 91 -8.44 -3.33 -17.00
N VAL A 92 -9.71 -3.72 -17.15
CA VAL A 92 -10.28 -4.87 -16.45
C VAL A 92 -9.55 -6.16 -16.83
N ILE A 93 -9.31 -6.37 -18.14
CA ILE A 93 -8.60 -7.55 -18.63
C ILE A 93 -7.15 -7.56 -18.14
N LEU A 94 -6.46 -6.43 -18.21
CA LEU A 94 -5.08 -6.30 -17.75
C LEU A 94 -4.97 -6.54 -16.23
N SER A 95 -5.92 -6.06 -15.45
CA SER A 95 -5.98 -6.31 -14.01
C SER A 95 -6.23 -7.78 -13.68
N LEU A 96 -7.07 -8.48 -14.45
CA LEU A 96 -7.24 -9.93 -14.30
C LEU A 96 -5.97 -10.70 -14.65
N CYS A 97 -5.26 -10.30 -15.71
CA CYS A 97 -3.96 -10.89 -16.05
C CYS A 97 -2.91 -10.63 -14.94
N SER A 98 -2.89 -9.44 -14.36
CA SER A 98 -2.03 -9.11 -13.23
C SER A 98 -2.37 -9.98 -12.00
N ALA A 99 -3.63 -10.11 -11.65
CA ALA A 99 -4.08 -10.97 -10.58
C ALA A 99 -3.69 -12.43 -10.80
N ALA A 100 -3.90 -12.97 -12.00
CA ALA A 100 -3.49 -14.34 -12.35
C ALA A 100 -1.97 -14.52 -12.21
N ARG A 101 -1.18 -13.54 -12.67
CA ARG A 101 0.28 -13.54 -12.52
C ARG A 101 0.69 -13.47 -11.03
N TYR A 102 0.04 -12.64 -10.23
CA TYR A 102 0.27 -12.56 -8.79
C TYR A 102 0.06 -13.93 -8.13
N TRP A 103 -1.08 -14.58 -8.34
CA TRP A 103 -1.38 -15.90 -7.79
C TRP A 103 -0.42 -16.99 -8.27
N TYR A 104 -0.01 -16.94 -9.53
CA TYR A 104 1.02 -17.85 -10.04
C TYR A 104 2.36 -17.65 -9.31
N ARG A 105 2.77 -16.41 -9.06
CA ARG A 105 4.00 -16.11 -8.31
C ARG A 105 3.91 -16.61 -6.86
N GLU A 106 2.80 -16.36 -6.19
CA GLU A 106 2.54 -16.87 -4.83
C GLU A 106 2.62 -18.40 -4.77
N TYR A 107 2.03 -19.08 -5.75
CA TYR A 107 2.13 -20.53 -5.88
C TYR A 107 3.59 -21.00 -6.03
N ILE A 108 4.38 -20.37 -6.89
CA ILE A 108 5.80 -20.72 -7.06
C ILE A 108 6.58 -20.45 -5.76
N MET A 109 6.35 -19.32 -5.10
CA MET A 109 7.01 -19.00 -3.81
C MET A 109 6.63 -20.01 -2.73
N TYR A 110 5.38 -20.43 -2.67
CA TYR A 110 4.96 -21.51 -1.77
C TYR A 110 5.68 -22.83 -2.06
N ARG A 111 5.77 -23.22 -3.34
CA ARG A 111 6.51 -24.44 -3.74
C ARG A 111 8.00 -24.32 -3.43
N ASN A 112 8.60 -23.19 -3.68
CA ASN A 112 10.01 -22.95 -3.37
C ASN A 112 10.29 -23.11 -1.87
N ARG A 113 9.42 -22.59 -0.99
CA ARG A 113 9.54 -22.81 0.46
C ARG A 113 9.51 -24.28 0.82
N LYS A 114 8.62 -25.07 0.21
CA LYS A 114 8.57 -26.53 0.41
C LYS A 114 9.84 -27.24 -0.08
N TYR A 115 10.39 -26.84 -1.22
CA TYR A 115 11.64 -27.45 -1.71
C TYR A 115 12.81 -27.19 -0.77
N VAL A 116 12.93 -25.99 -0.24
CA VAL A 116 13.96 -25.67 0.76
C VAL A 116 13.77 -26.51 2.04
N GLN A 117 12.53 -26.61 2.54
CA GLN A 117 12.22 -27.42 3.72
C GLN A 117 12.52 -28.91 3.53
N ASN A 118 12.40 -29.43 2.33
CA ASN A 118 12.63 -30.83 1.99
C ASN A 118 14.06 -31.12 1.49
N ASN A 119 15.00 -30.17 1.65
CA ASN A 119 16.38 -30.27 1.16
C ASN A 119 16.50 -30.59 -0.34
N GLN A 120 15.65 -29.99 -1.16
CA GLN A 120 15.61 -30.13 -2.63
C GLN A 120 15.82 -28.76 -3.33
N PRO A 121 16.94 -28.04 -3.04
CA PRO A 121 17.17 -26.70 -3.57
C PRO A 121 17.32 -26.67 -5.10
N GLU A 122 17.68 -27.79 -5.73
CA GLU A 122 17.78 -27.93 -7.19
C GLU A 122 16.45 -27.74 -7.90
N LYS A 123 15.33 -27.91 -7.21
CA LYS A 123 13.98 -27.70 -7.74
C LYS A 123 13.51 -26.25 -7.58
N TYR A 124 14.31 -25.39 -6.97
CA TYR A 124 13.98 -23.99 -6.74
C TYR A 124 13.84 -23.24 -8.07
N LYS A 125 12.69 -22.61 -8.29
CA LYS A 125 12.43 -21.78 -9.47
C LYS A 125 12.65 -20.31 -9.15
N LYS A 126 13.69 -19.71 -9.74
CA LYS A 126 13.94 -18.27 -9.65
C LYS A 126 12.83 -17.50 -10.37
N LEU A 127 12.22 -16.55 -9.66
CA LEU A 127 11.24 -15.62 -10.22
C LEU A 127 11.91 -14.31 -10.62
N LYS A 128 11.51 -13.77 -11.77
CA LYS A 128 11.90 -12.41 -12.14
C LYS A 128 11.26 -11.39 -11.17
N PRO A 129 11.80 -10.18 -11.01
CA PRO A 129 11.15 -9.12 -10.25
C PRO A 129 9.68 -8.92 -10.66
N TYR A 130 8.82 -8.47 -9.75
CA TYR A 130 7.41 -8.27 -10.05
C TYR A 130 7.22 -7.25 -11.17
N ASP A 131 7.92 -6.13 -11.09
CA ASP A 131 7.87 -5.01 -12.04
C ASP A 131 8.55 -5.30 -13.39
N SER A 132 9.15 -6.49 -13.55
CA SER A 132 9.71 -6.90 -14.86
C SER A 132 8.64 -7.16 -15.92
N TRP A 133 7.38 -7.25 -15.54
CA TRP A 133 6.28 -7.25 -16.47
C TRP A 133 5.91 -5.81 -16.82
N TRP A 134 5.82 -5.53 -18.11
CA TRP A 134 5.67 -4.16 -18.63
C TRP A 134 4.52 -3.37 -17.99
N PHE A 135 3.37 -4.03 -17.73
CA PHE A 135 2.20 -3.41 -17.13
C PHE A 135 2.44 -2.97 -15.68
N GLU A 136 3.08 -3.82 -14.88
CA GLU A 136 3.43 -3.51 -13.49
C GLU A 136 4.55 -2.47 -13.40
N GLY A 137 5.58 -2.62 -14.24
CA GLY A 137 6.67 -1.63 -14.30
C GLY A 137 6.18 -0.27 -14.77
N GLN A 138 5.25 -0.21 -15.72
CA GLN A 138 4.63 1.03 -16.14
C GLN A 138 3.81 1.66 -14.99
N ALA A 139 3.05 0.88 -14.22
CA ALA A 139 2.30 1.39 -13.07
C ALA A 139 3.25 2.01 -12.04
N THR A 140 4.33 1.32 -11.69
CA THR A 140 5.36 1.84 -10.80
C THR A 140 5.90 3.19 -11.31
N ASN A 141 6.30 3.27 -12.57
CA ASN A 141 6.85 4.49 -13.16
C ASN A 141 5.84 5.65 -13.17
N LEU A 142 4.61 5.40 -13.64
CA LEU A 142 3.53 6.41 -13.67
C LEU A 142 3.17 6.89 -12.27
N GLY A 143 3.15 6.01 -11.29
CA GLY A 143 2.91 6.36 -9.90
C GLY A 143 3.97 7.30 -9.36
N TYR A 144 5.24 6.98 -9.55
CA TYR A 144 6.35 7.81 -9.11
C TYR A 144 6.44 9.14 -9.87
N GLU A 145 6.22 9.15 -11.18
CA GLU A 145 6.21 10.36 -11.99
C GLU A 145 5.10 11.34 -11.53
N TYR A 146 3.89 10.82 -11.28
CA TYR A 146 2.75 11.64 -10.90
C TYR A 146 2.84 12.19 -9.48
N VAL A 147 3.36 11.41 -8.54
CA VAL A 147 3.39 11.76 -7.12
C VAL A 147 4.80 12.02 -6.59
N SER A 148 5.80 12.18 -7.47
CA SER A 148 7.21 12.33 -7.06
C SER A 148 7.38 13.35 -5.92
N ASP A 149 6.91 14.57 -6.12
CA ASP A 149 6.99 15.62 -5.10
C ASP A 149 6.09 15.32 -3.89
N PHE A 150 4.89 14.80 -4.14
CA PHE A 150 3.96 14.43 -3.10
C PHE A 150 4.44 13.21 -2.30
N ALA A 151 5.03 12.21 -2.95
CA ALA A 151 5.58 11.03 -2.27
C ALA A 151 6.75 11.39 -1.35
N ILE A 152 7.62 12.31 -1.77
CA ILE A 152 8.70 12.83 -0.95
C ILE A 152 8.13 13.54 0.30
N VAL A 153 7.19 14.47 0.11
CA VAL A 153 6.55 15.20 1.20
C VAL A 153 5.82 14.21 2.14
N TRP A 154 5.11 13.24 1.59
CA TRP A 154 4.41 12.23 2.38
C TRP A 154 5.39 11.41 3.24
N ARG A 155 6.48 10.92 2.66
CA ARG A 155 7.53 10.21 3.41
C ARG A 155 8.12 11.07 4.53
N CYS A 156 8.41 12.33 4.25
CA CYS A 156 8.88 13.27 5.27
C CYS A 156 7.87 13.44 6.40
N VAL A 157 6.60 13.64 6.08
CA VAL A 157 5.52 13.80 7.08
C VAL A 157 5.37 12.55 7.94
N GLU A 158 5.36 11.34 7.34
CA GLU A 158 5.27 10.08 8.09
C GLU A 158 6.50 9.85 8.98
N THR A 159 7.69 10.19 8.50
CA THR A 159 8.93 10.12 9.30
C THR A 159 8.86 11.07 10.48
N ILE A 160 8.40 12.31 10.28
CA ILE A 160 8.26 13.32 11.35
C ILE A 160 7.22 12.84 12.38
N LYS A 161 6.07 12.32 11.95
CA LYS A 161 5.06 11.79 12.87
C LYS A 161 5.60 10.66 13.73
N SER A 162 6.24 9.66 13.11
CA SER A 162 6.84 8.55 13.84
C SER A 162 7.91 9.02 14.83
N ALA A 163 8.77 9.95 14.43
CA ALA A 163 9.76 10.54 15.33
C ALA A 163 9.10 11.30 16.50
N THR A 164 8.00 12.01 16.24
CA THR A 164 7.25 12.74 17.28
C THR A 164 6.59 11.80 18.28
N GLU A 165 6.00 10.69 17.80
CA GLU A 165 5.42 9.66 18.66
C GLU A 165 6.48 8.99 19.54
N ASN A 166 7.62 8.60 18.97
CA ASN A 166 8.73 8.02 19.70
C ASN A 166 9.30 9.00 20.75
N PHE A 167 9.38 10.30 20.41
CA PHE A 167 9.84 11.32 21.35
C PHE A 167 8.85 11.49 22.52
N LYS A 168 7.55 11.43 22.27
CA LYS A 168 6.52 11.49 23.29
C LYS A 168 6.62 10.30 24.25
N GLU A 169 6.76 9.08 23.73
CA GLU A 169 6.93 7.86 24.54
C GLU A 169 8.21 7.92 25.38
N ALA A 170 9.32 8.39 24.79
CA ALA A 170 10.57 8.59 25.53
C ALA A 170 10.42 9.63 26.64
N SER A 171 9.75 10.74 26.37
CA SER A 171 9.47 11.78 27.35
C SER A 171 8.64 11.29 28.53
N GLU A 172 7.59 10.50 28.25
CA GLU A 172 6.76 9.87 29.29
C GLU A 172 7.57 8.86 30.12
N SER A 173 8.46 8.11 29.49
CA SER A 173 9.35 7.15 30.17
C SER A 173 10.35 7.86 31.10
N VAL A 174 10.93 8.98 30.65
CA VAL A 174 11.85 9.80 31.46
C VAL A 174 11.11 10.41 32.64
N LYS A 175 9.89 10.92 32.45
CA LYS A 175 9.06 11.46 33.54
C LYS A 175 8.78 10.38 34.58
N LYS A 176 8.37 9.20 34.20
CA LYS A 176 8.11 8.06 35.09
C LYS A 176 9.38 7.67 35.87
N LEU A 177 10.54 7.69 35.21
CA LEU A 177 11.82 7.41 35.86
C LEU A 177 12.18 8.46 36.91
N SER A 178 11.94 9.75 36.62
CA SER A 178 12.16 10.83 37.57
C SER A 178 11.26 10.71 38.80
N GLU A 179 9.99 10.39 38.61
CA GLU A 179 9.03 10.15 39.69
C GLU A 179 9.49 8.97 40.59
N THR A 180 9.91 7.87 39.99
CA THR A 180 10.44 6.71 40.73
C THR A 180 11.73 7.03 41.49
N MET A 181 12.60 7.88 40.94
CA MET A 181 13.82 8.32 41.61
C MET A 181 13.53 9.24 42.80
N GLU A 182 12.53 10.10 42.72
CA GLU A 182 12.06 10.93 43.82
C GLU A 182 11.49 10.08 44.95
N GLU A 183 10.60 9.14 44.65
CA GLU A 183 10.07 8.18 45.65
C GLU A 183 11.18 7.39 46.34
N TRP A 184 12.17 6.93 45.58
CA TRP A 184 13.32 6.22 46.14
C TRP A 184 14.15 7.09 47.06
N ARG A 185 14.35 8.37 46.71
CA ARG A 185 15.04 9.34 47.56
C ARG A 185 14.31 9.59 48.88
N GLU A 186 13.03 9.79 48.84
CA GLU A 186 12.19 10.00 50.04
C GLU A 186 12.25 8.78 50.96
N THR A 187 12.21 7.58 50.40
CA THR A 187 12.24 6.32 51.16
C THR A 187 13.57 6.02 51.81
N ASN A 188 14.71 6.49 51.23
CA ASN A 188 16.05 6.20 51.75
C ASN A 188 16.73 7.36 52.51
N ASN A 189 16.12 8.54 52.60
CA ASN A 189 16.62 9.68 53.36
C ASN A 189 15.81 10.00 54.64
N GLY A 190 14.83 9.14 55.00
CA GLY A 190 14.11 9.15 56.29
C GLY A 190 14.62 8.06 57.22
#